data_ca4c614251d5ac975455210af698ef73
#
_entry.id   ca4c614251d5ac975455210af698ef73
#
_cell.length_a   1.000
_cell.length_b   1.000
_cell.length_c   1.000
_cell.angle_alpha   90.00
_cell.angle_beta   90.00
_cell.angle_gamma   90.00
#
_symmetry.space_group_name_H-M   'P 1'
#
loop_
_entity.id
_entity.type
_entity.pdbx_description
1 polymer ?
#
loop_
_entity_poly.entity_id
_entity_poly.type
_entity_poly.pdbx_seq_one_letter_code
_entity_poly.pdbx_strand_id
1 'polypeptide(L)'
;MAKLSEYENFDQLLLDAIDEGLAGLGEAGKASIYIHLEELFNIRKQEIPNKLDGFSNALHRIFGLGARQLEILIMKNLHERVARLRKLAPAGGE
;
A
#
# COMPACT_ATOMS: atom_id res chain seq x y z
N MET A 1 -9.68 -3.02 22.87
CA MET A 1 -9.90 -2.19 21.98
C MET A 1 -8.72 -1.85 21.19
N ALA A 2 -7.58 -1.62 21.75
CA ALA A 2 -6.42 -1.33 20.98
C ALA A 2 -6.11 -2.42 19.98
N LYS A 3 -6.36 -3.63 20.35
CA LYS A 3 -6.09 -4.71 19.44
C LYS A 3 -6.97 -4.71 18.23
N LEU A 4 -8.23 -4.41 18.43
CA LEU A 4 -9.11 -4.29 17.31
C LEU A 4 -8.65 -3.21 16.38
N SER A 5 -8.20 -2.11 16.93
CA SER A 5 -7.69 -1.04 16.12
C SER A 5 -6.52 -1.50 15.29
N GLU A 6 -5.65 -2.31 15.86
CA GLU A 6 -4.49 -2.77 15.13
C GLU A 6 -4.89 -3.64 13.96
N TYR A 7 -5.88 -4.52 14.14
CA TYR A 7 -6.33 -5.34 13.05
C TYR A 7 -7.00 -4.50 11.98
N GLU A 8 -7.83 -3.56 12.42
CA GLU A 8 -8.47 -2.70 11.47
C GLU A 8 -7.47 -1.87 10.73
N ASN A 9 -6.35 -1.57 11.40
CA ASN A 9 -5.34 -0.75 10.79
C ASN A 9 -4.44 -1.47 9.83
N PHE A 10 -4.65 -2.77 9.61
CA PHE A 10 -3.83 -3.45 8.62
C PHE A 10 -4.06 -2.85 7.24
N ASP A 11 -5.32 -2.58 6.90
CA ASP A 11 -5.60 -1.93 5.62
C ASP A 11 -4.94 -0.57 5.55
N GLN A 12 -4.95 0.16 6.66
CA GLN A 12 -4.30 1.46 6.69
C GLN A 12 -2.78 1.30 6.57
N LEU A 13 -2.25 0.27 7.19
CA LEU A 13 -0.83 0.00 7.09
C LEU A 13 -0.44 -0.24 5.64
N LEU A 14 -1.25 -1.02 4.94
CA LEU A 14 -1.02 -1.32 3.55
C LEU A 14 -1.13 -0.05 2.70
N LEU A 15 -2.14 0.78 2.97
CA LEU A 15 -2.29 2.03 2.25
C LEU A 15 -1.11 2.95 2.49
N ASP A 16 -0.61 2.99 3.72
CA ASP A 16 0.56 3.80 4.02
C ASP A 16 1.79 3.28 3.29
N ALA A 17 1.92 1.97 3.19
CA ALA A 17 3.05 1.37 2.47
C ALA A 17 2.97 1.70 0.98
N ILE A 18 1.76 1.68 0.43
CA ILE A 18 1.56 2.02 -0.97
C ILE A 18 1.93 3.49 -1.19
N ASP A 19 1.44 4.34 -0.30
CA ASP A 19 1.69 5.77 -0.40
C ASP A 19 3.19 6.06 -0.36
N GLU A 20 3.88 5.40 0.54
CA GLU A 20 5.31 5.57 0.69
C GLU A 20 6.05 5.04 -0.54
N GLY A 21 5.61 3.88 -1.03
CA GLY A 21 6.25 3.30 -2.21
C GLY A 21 6.08 4.17 -3.44
N LEU A 22 4.97 4.89 -3.53
CA LEU A 22 4.73 5.78 -4.65
C LEU A 22 5.34 7.17 -4.44
N ALA A 23 5.82 7.45 -3.24
CA ALA A 23 6.32 8.79 -2.93
C ALA A 23 7.51 9.18 -3.79
N GLY A 24 8.25 8.19 -4.29
CA GLY A 24 9.37 8.49 -5.17
C GLY A 24 8.96 9.16 -6.47
N LEU A 25 7.69 9.08 -6.81
CA LEU A 25 7.20 9.74 -8.02
C LEU A 25 6.92 11.22 -7.80
N GLY A 26 7.06 11.70 -6.57
CA GLY A 26 6.69 13.06 -6.23
C GLY A 26 5.22 13.16 -5.92
N GLU A 27 4.83 14.27 -5.28
CA GLU A 27 3.43 14.42 -4.87
C GLU A 27 2.48 14.44 -6.07
N ALA A 28 2.86 15.15 -7.11
CA ALA A 28 2.02 15.23 -8.29
C ALA A 28 1.92 13.88 -8.98
N GLY A 29 3.03 13.16 -9.05
CA GLY A 29 3.02 11.83 -9.66
C GLY A 29 2.15 10.86 -8.89
N LYS A 30 2.28 10.88 -7.57
CA LYS A 30 1.49 10.01 -6.73
C LYS A 30 0.00 10.31 -6.87
N ALA A 31 -0.34 11.59 -6.81
CA ALA A 31 -1.75 11.98 -6.96
C ALA A 31 -2.30 11.55 -8.30
N SER A 32 -1.49 11.67 -9.34
CA SER A 32 -1.89 11.27 -10.67
C SER A 32 -2.20 9.78 -10.74
N ILE A 33 -1.41 8.96 -10.06
CA ILE A 33 -1.65 7.52 -10.05
C ILE A 33 -2.99 7.21 -9.40
N TYR A 34 -3.29 7.84 -8.25
CA TYR A 34 -4.55 7.59 -7.59
C TYR A 34 -5.74 8.01 -8.46
N ILE A 35 -5.58 9.13 -9.17
CA ILE A 35 -6.63 9.60 -10.07
C ILE A 35 -6.84 8.59 -11.20
N HIS A 36 -5.76 8.10 -11.78
CA HIS A 36 -5.84 7.13 -12.86
C HIS A 36 -6.52 5.83 -12.39
N LEU A 37 -6.16 5.40 -11.18
CA LEU A 37 -6.77 4.19 -10.63
C LEU A 37 -8.27 4.36 -10.53
N GLU A 38 -8.71 5.51 -10.06
CA GLU A 38 -10.12 5.73 -9.90
C GLU A 38 -10.84 5.89 -11.24
N GLU A 39 -10.27 6.67 -12.13
CA GLU A 39 -10.95 7.00 -13.38
C GLU A 39 -10.88 5.91 -14.43
N LEU A 40 -9.77 5.22 -14.51
CA LEU A 40 -9.59 4.23 -15.56
C LEU A 40 -9.82 2.81 -15.09
N PHE A 41 -9.60 2.54 -13.82
CA PHE A 41 -9.72 1.19 -13.30
C PHE A 41 -10.80 1.05 -12.24
N ASN A 42 -11.45 2.15 -11.92
CA ASN A 42 -12.54 2.14 -10.96
C ASN A 42 -12.10 1.61 -9.59
N ILE A 43 -10.91 1.99 -9.17
CA ILE A 43 -10.37 1.59 -7.88
C ILE A 43 -10.09 2.85 -7.09
N ARG A 44 -10.83 3.05 -6.00
CA ARG A 44 -10.57 4.15 -5.11
C ARG A 44 -9.45 3.78 -4.16
N LYS A 45 -8.76 4.80 -3.66
CA LYS A 45 -7.62 4.55 -2.80
C LYS A 45 -7.98 3.62 -1.64
N GLN A 46 -9.09 3.87 -0.97
CA GLN A 46 -9.48 3.08 0.17
C GLN A 46 -9.87 1.66 -0.19
N GLU A 47 -10.13 1.41 -1.45
CA GLU A 47 -10.52 0.08 -1.91
C GLU A 47 -9.36 -0.80 -2.27
N ILE A 48 -8.17 -0.20 -2.38
CA ILE A 48 -7.01 -0.96 -2.85
C ILE A 48 -6.76 -2.23 -2.03
N PRO A 49 -6.84 -2.20 -0.70
CA PRO A 49 -6.59 -3.42 0.05
C PRO A 49 -7.51 -4.57 -0.32
N ASN A 50 -8.70 -4.26 -0.80
CA ASN A 50 -9.66 -5.27 -1.19
C ASN A 50 -9.63 -5.58 -2.68
N LYS A 51 -8.78 -4.88 -3.42
CA LYS A 51 -8.70 -5.04 -4.87
C LYS A 51 -7.25 -5.10 -5.31
N LEU A 52 -6.46 -5.89 -4.60
CA LEU A 52 -5.02 -5.93 -4.85
C LEU A 52 -4.67 -6.44 -6.24
N ASP A 53 -5.41 -7.42 -6.74
CA ASP A 53 -5.15 -7.91 -8.09
C ASP A 53 -5.42 -6.82 -9.10
N GLY A 54 -6.51 -6.10 -8.94
CA GLY A 54 -6.82 -5.00 -9.84
C GLY A 54 -5.79 -3.89 -9.74
N PHE A 55 -5.33 -3.61 -8.54
CA PHE A 55 -4.32 -2.59 -8.33
C PHE A 55 -3.01 -2.98 -9.03
N SER A 56 -2.59 -4.22 -8.86
CA SER A 56 -1.37 -4.70 -9.49
C SER A 56 -1.50 -4.64 -11.01
N ASN A 57 -2.62 -5.10 -11.55
CA ASN A 57 -2.85 -5.03 -12.98
C ASN A 57 -2.80 -3.60 -13.49
N ALA A 58 -3.38 -2.68 -12.74
CA ALA A 58 -3.37 -1.28 -13.13
C ALA A 58 -1.96 -0.72 -13.15
N LEU A 59 -1.15 -1.04 -12.14
CA LEU A 59 0.23 -0.58 -12.11
C LEU A 59 1.00 -1.10 -13.32
N HIS A 60 0.79 -2.36 -13.66
CA HIS A 60 1.47 -2.93 -14.81
C HIS A 60 1.02 -2.29 -16.12
N ARG A 61 -0.22 -1.88 -16.19
CA ARG A 61 -0.69 -1.19 -17.38
C ARG A 61 -0.14 0.22 -17.48
N ILE A 62 -0.01 0.88 -16.34
CA ILE A 62 0.48 2.26 -16.33
C ILE A 62 2.00 2.32 -16.54
N PHE A 63 2.72 1.44 -15.86
CA PHE A 63 4.18 1.51 -15.83
C PHE A 63 4.88 0.44 -16.63
N GLY A 64 4.16 -0.57 -17.10
CA GLY A 64 4.81 -1.66 -17.80
C GLY A 64 5.79 -2.37 -16.88
N LEU A 65 7.01 -2.55 -17.35
CA LEU A 65 8.02 -3.25 -16.59
C LEU A 65 8.40 -2.52 -15.31
N GLY A 66 8.20 -1.23 -15.28
CA GLY A 66 8.51 -0.45 -14.07
C GLY A 66 7.61 -0.75 -12.90
N ALA A 67 6.45 -1.36 -13.15
CA ALA A 67 5.52 -1.67 -12.07
C ALA A 67 6.14 -2.59 -11.04
N ARG A 68 7.01 -3.49 -11.48
CA ARG A 68 7.62 -4.43 -10.56
C ARG A 68 8.46 -3.72 -9.51
N GLN A 69 9.17 -2.68 -9.93
CA GLN A 69 9.97 -1.91 -8.98
C GLN A 69 9.09 -1.25 -7.92
N LEU A 70 7.96 -0.72 -8.36
CA LEU A 70 7.04 -0.09 -7.42
C LEU A 70 6.47 -1.11 -6.45
N GLU A 71 6.11 -2.29 -6.96
CA GLU A 71 5.58 -3.33 -6.10
C GLU A 71 6.60 -3.78 -5.07
N ILE A 72 7.87 -3.88 -5.47
CA ILE A 72 8.91 -4.25 -4.54
C ILE A 72 9.07 -3.20 -3.46
N LEU A 73 9.03 -1.93 -3.83
CA LEU A 73 9.14 -0.85 -2.85
C LEU A 73 7.96 -0.87 -1.87
N ILE A 74 6.76 -1.12 -2.39
CA ILE A 74 5.58 -1.19 -1.55
C ILE A 74 5.70 -2.35 -0.57
N MET A 75 6.10 -3.51 -1.07
CA MET A 75 6.24 -4.68 -0.20
C MET A 75 7.31 -4.47 0.86
N LYS A 76 8.41 -3.84 0.47
CA LYS A 76 9.47 -3.56 1.42
C LYS A 76 8.95 -2.64 2.53
N ASN A 77 8.23 -1.60 2.15
CA ASN A 77 7.65 -0.70 3.13
C ASN A 77 6.67 -1.41 4.04
N LEU A 78 5.85 -2.28 3.46
CA LEU A 78 4.88 -3.02 4.25
C LEU A 78 5.58 -3.92 5.27
N HIS A 79 6.61 -4.63 4.82
CA HIS A 79 7.36 -5.50 5.71
C HIS A 79 7.99 -4.73 6.87
N GLU A 80 8.52 -3.57 6.58
CA GLU A 80 9.13 -2.76 7.62
C GLU A 80 8.10 -2.28 8.63
N ARG A 81 6.92 -1.93 8.16
CA ARG A 81 5.85 -1.49 9.06
C ARG A 81 5.34 -2.62 9.93
N VAL A 82 5.19 -3.80 9.34
CA VAL A 82 4.75 -4.96 10.10
C VAL A 82 5.81 -5.36 11.14
N ALA A 83 7.07 -5.31 10.76
CA ALA A 83 8.14 -5.63 11.69
C ALA A 83 8.15 -4.66 12.86
N ARG A 84 7.88 -3.39 12.59
CA ARG A 84 7.84 -2.38 13.65
C ARG A 84 6.70 -2.67 14.60
N LEU A 85 5.55 -3.09 14.07
CA LEU A 85 4.43 -3.45 14.91
C LEU A 85 4.78 -4.63 15.81
N ARG A 86 5.47 -5.60 15.27
CA ARG A 86 5.86 -6.75 16.07
C ARG A 86 6.76 -6.38 17.21
N LYS A 87 7.65 -5.43 16.98
CA LYS A 87 8.55 -4.98 18.03
C LYS A 87 7.81 -4.26 19.12
N LEU A 88 6.78 -3.52 18.75
CA LEU A 88 6.01 -2.79 19.73
C LEU A 88 5.05 -3.69 20.51
N ALA A 89 4.66 -4.81 19.92
CA ALA A 89 3.75 -5.69 20.59
C ALA A 89 4.47 -6.34 21.74
N PRO A 90 3.86 -6.40 22.86
CA PRO A 90 4.44 -6.98 24.01
C PRO A 90 4.66 -8.38 23.69
N ALA A 91 5.68 -8.64 23.78
CA ALA A 91 5.93 -9.84 23.48
C ALA A 91 5.24 -10.73 24.10
N GLY A 92 4.98 -10.28 24.86
CA GLY A 92 4.35 -11.03 25.41
C GLY A 92 4.06 -11.90 24.77
N GLY A 93 4.06 -11.59 24.38
CA GLY A 93 3.81 -12.31 23.86
C GLY A 93 4.57 -13.33 24.15
N GLU A 94 5.12 -13.37 24.24
CA GLU A 94 5.66 -14.24 24.35
C GLU A 94 5.72 -14.74 24.87
#